data_aab483381ac89c762623f4d606186ea6
#
_entry.id   aab483381ac89c762623f4d606186ea6
#
_cell.length_a   1.000
_cell.length_b   1.000
_cell.length_c   1.000
_cell.angle_alpha   90.00
_cell.angle_beta   90.00
_cell.angle_gamma   90.00
#
_symmetry.space_group_name_H-M   'P 1'
#
loop_
_entity.id
_entity.type
_entity.pdbx_description
1 polymer ?
#
loop_
_entity_poly.entity_id
_entity_poly.type
_entity_poly.pdbx_seq_one_letter_code
_entity_poly.pdbx_strand_id
1 'polypeptide(L)'
;MKSRRILSGLAAAALAATASLTFAAPASAATWDHWMYTDDADPGGIVRFRADGDVVQLCDIEADGWKVYLTVSDWTQNNLHKYNLSVGGNGNCIEARASFGSPYDLREGNVFRFAIWLDKDGSVPSYHDVAYWSNVN
;
A
#
# COMPACT_ATOMS: atom_id res chain seq x y z
N MET A 1 44.15 -50.14 -58.52
CA MET A 1 44.35 -49.17 -57.43
C MET A 1 43.01 -48.78 -56.85
N LYS A 2 42.80 -49.03 -55.58
CA LYS A 2 41.47 -48.97 -54.97
C LYS A 2 41.23 -47.60 -54.32
N SER A 3 40.24 -46.85 -54.83
CA SER A 3 39.75 -45.60 -54.25
C SER A 3 38.80 -45.93 -53.09
N ARG A 4 39.15 -45.51 -51.90
CA ARG A 4 38.26 -45.57 -50.73
C ARG A 4 37.55 -44.24 -50.62
N ARG A 5 36.21 -44.24 -50.76
CA ARG A 5 35.37 -43.09 -50.50
C ARG A 5 35.00 -43.07 -49.03
N ILE A 6 35.33 -42.00 -48.34
CA ILE A 6 34.96 -41.74 -46.97
C ILE A 6 33.64 -40.97 -47.00
N LEU A 7 32.56 -41.55 -46.51
CA LEU A 7 31.28 -40.85 -46.27
C LEU A 7 31.38 -40.13 -44.92
N SER A 8 31.37 -38.81 -45.01
CA SER A 8 31.23 -37.96 -43.83
C SER A 8 29.74 -37.81 -43.50
N GLY A 9 29.28 -38.40 -42.40
CA GLY A 9 27.92 -38.20 -41.90
C GLY A 9 27.83 -36.85 -41.15
N LEU A 10 26.98 -35.94 -41.63
CA LEU A 10 26.56 -34.77 -40.86
C LEU A 10 25.50 -35.19 -39.83
N ALA A 11 25.85 -35.12 -38.54
CA ALA A 11 24.87 -35.18 -37.47
C ALA A 11 24.31 -33.78 -37.23
N ALA A 12 23.05 -33.54 -37.62
CA ALA A 12 22.32 -32.34 -37.29
C ALA A 12 21.76 -32.45 -35.86
N ALA A 13 22.34 -31.71 -34.92
CA ALA A 13 21.80 -31.55 -33.58
C ALA A 13 20.66 -30.51 -33.59
N ALA A 14 19.43 -30.95 -33.46
CA ALA A 14 18.29 -30.06 -33.28
C ALA A 14 18.23 -29.59 -31.83
N LEU A 15 18.57 -28.32 -31.54
CA LEU A 15 18.30 -27.68 -30.27
C LEU A 15 16.82 -27.33 -30.19
N ALA A 16 16.06 -28.07 -29.39
CA ALA A 16 14.70 -27.74 -29.01
C ALA A 16 14.75 -26.65 -27.93
N ALA A 17 14.52 -25.39 -28.30
CA ALA A 17 14.33 -24.30 -27.36
C ALA A 17 12.91 -24.42 -26.75
N THR A 18 12.81 -24.90 -25.52
CA THR A 18 11.55 -24.89 -24.77
C THR A 18 11.36 -23.47 -24.21
N ALA A 19 10.49 -22.68 -24.83
CA ALA A 19 10.02 -21.41 -24.32
C ALA A 19 9.12 -21.68 -23.09
N SER A 20 9.62 -21.44 -21.89
CA SER A 20 8.83 -21.49 -20.66
C SER A 20 7.96 -20.21 -20.61
N LEU A 21 6.68 -20.33 -20.93
CA LEU A 21 5.68 -19.28 -20.72
C LEU A 21 5.42 -19.17 -19.20
N THR A 22 6.09 -18.24 -18.53
CA THR A 22 5.75 -17.84 -17.17
C THR A 22 4.50 -17.01 -17.22
N PHE A 23 3.36 -17.59 -16.86
CA PHE A 23 2.15 -16.82 -16.60
C PHE A 23 2.38 -16.05 -15.30
N ALA A 24 2.64 -14.74 -15.40
CA ALA A 24 2.57 -13.85 -14.25
C ALA A 24 1.10 -13.86 -13.78
N ALA A 25 0.85 -14.37 -12.57
CA ALA A 25 -0.46 -14.23 -11.95
C ALA A 25 -0.79 -12.73 -11.85
N PRO A 26 -2.02 -12.30 -12.18
CA PRO A 26 -2.39 -10.91 -11.99
C PRO A 26 -2.18 -10.55 -10.52
N ALA A 27 -1.43 -9.46 -10.27
CA ALA A 27 -1.31 -8.91 -8.93
C ALA A 27 -2.73 -8.56 -8.46
N SER A 28 -3.21 -9.25 -7.44
CA SER A 28 -4.50 -8.92 -6.83
C SER A 28 -4.41 -7.50 -6.31
N ALA A 29 -5.25 -6.60 -6.83
CA ALA A 29 -5.36 -5.26 -6.28
C ALA A 29 -5.74 -5.39 -4.80
N ALA A 30 -5.01 -4.70 -3.91
CA ALA A 30 -5.31 -4.72 -2.49
C ALA A 30 -6.75 -4.22 -2.28
N THR A 31 -7.59 -5.07 -1.67
CA THR A 31 -8.95 -4.67 -1.31
C THR A 31 -8.87 -3.90 0.01
N TRP A 32 -9.41 -2.68 0.02
CA TRP A 32 -9.51 -1.86 1.21
C TRP A 32 -10.88 -2.04 1.86
N ASP A 33 -10.92 -2.20 3.17
CA ASP A 33 -12.18 -2.36 3.90
C ASP A 33 -12.84 -1.01 4.12
N HIS A 34 -12.01 0.04 4.37
CA HIS A 34 -12.46 1.39 4.63
C HIS A 34 -11.54 2.44 3.98
N TRP A 35 -12.11 3.62 3.70
CA TRP A 35 -11.34 4.80 3.27
C TRP A 35 -12.08 6.10 3.64
N MET A 36 -11.32 7.17 3.73
CA MET A 36 -11.82 8.51 4.04
C MET A 36 -10.91 9.55 3.38
N TYR A 37 -11.49 10.62 2.91
CA TYR A 37 -10.81 11.76 2.33
C TYR A 37 -10.72 12.92 3.33
N THR A 38 -9.87 13.91 3.08
CA THR A 38 -9.92 15.20 3.74
C THR A 38 -11.18 15.97 3.33
N ASP A 39 -11.66 16.90 4.21
CA ASP A 39 -12.96 17.60 4.08
C ASP A 39 -12.86 18.90 3.27
N ASP A 40 -11.94 18.96 2.32
CA ASP A 40 -11.83 20.06 1.36
C ASP A 40 -12.64 19.80 0.08
N ALA A 41 -12.95 20.85 -0.67
CA ALA A 41 -13.81 20.75 -1.87
C ALA A 41 -13.18 19.90 -2.99
N ASP A 42 -11.85 19.86 -3.06
CA ASP A 42 -11.04 18.99 -3.91
C ASP A 42 -10.07 18.25 -2.99
N PRO A 43 -10.40 17.01 -2.56
CA PRO A 43 -9.67 16.36 -1.47
C PRO A 43 -8.18 16.21 -1.74
N GLY A 44 -7.35 16.81 -0.88
CA GLY A 44 -5.89 16.73 -0.96
C GLY A 44 -5.31 15.45 -0.37
N GLY A 45 -6.07 14.73 0.47
CA GLY A 45 -5.61 13.52 1.13
C GLY A 45 -6.62 12.38 1.19
N ILE A 46 -6.11 11.15 1.25
CA ILE A 46 -6.90 9.95 1.48
C ILE A 46 -6.19 9.02 2.46
N VAL A 47 -6.94 8.48 3.40
CA VAL A 47 -6.53 7.34 4.22
C VAL A 47 -7.34 6.11 3.84
N ARG A 48 -6.68 4.96 3.80
CA ARG A 48 -7.30 3.64 3.57
C ARG A 48 -6.89 2.69 4.68
N PHE A 49 -7.81 1.82 5.07
CA PHE A 49 -7.57 0.81 6.10
C PHE A 49 -8.02 -0.56 5.61
N ARG A 50 -7.20 -1.56 5.93
CA ARG A 50 -7.51 -2.98 5.78
C ARG A 50 -7.17 -3.68 7.08
N ALA A 51 -8.19 -4.34 7.67
CA ALA A 51 -8.07 -5.03 8.96
C ALA A 51 -7.09 -6.22 8.87
N ASP A 52 -7.13 -6.99 7.76
CA ASP A 52 -6.14 -8.05 7.53
C ASP A 52 -4.73 -7.46 7.39
N GLY A 53 -3.93 -7.66 8.45
CA GLY A 53 -2.56 -7.17 8.58
C GLY A 53 -2.44 -5.72 9.07
N ASP A 54 -3.52 -5.10 9.57
CA ASP A 54 -3.57 -3.73 10.10
C ASP A 54 -2.98 -2.70 9.14
N VAL A 55 -3.26 -2.86 7.85
CA VAL A 55 -2.65 -2.00 6.83
C VAL A 55 -3.36 -0.65 6.79
N VAL A 56 -2.64 0.40 7.12
CA VAL A 56 -3.08 1.80 7.00
C VAL A 56 -2.23 2.48 5.94
N GLN A 57 -2.85 2.99 4.90
CA GLN A 57 -2.19 3.75 3.84
C GLN A 57 -2.69 5.19 3.85
N LEU A 58 -1.77 6.13 3.86
CA LEU A 58 -2.02 7.57 3.75
C LEU A 58 -1.39 8.08 2.47
N CYS A 59 -2.16 8.78 1.63
CA CYS A 59 -1.69 9.34 0.37
C CYS A 59 -2.00 10.84 0.26
N ASP A 60 -1.06 11.59 -0.30
CA ASP A 60 -1.26 12.91 -0.84
C ASP A 60 -1.72 12.76 -2.29
N ILE A 61 -2.87 13.32 -2.63
CA ILE A 61 -3.53 13.14 -3.94
C ILE A 61 -3.74 14.46 -4.70
N GLU A 62 -3.19 15.57 -4.20
CA GLU A 62 -3.29 16.88 -4.84
C GLU A 62 -1.93 17.60 -4.92
N ALA A 63 -1.70 18.33 -6.01
CA ALA A 63 -0.46 19.09 -6.23
C ALA A 63 -0.60 20.54 -5.76
N ASP A 64 -0.85 20.74 -4.47
CA ASP A 64 -1.15 22.06 -3.88
C ASP A 64 -0.09 22.55 -2.87
N GLY A 65 0.91 21.70 -2.57
CA GLY A 65 1.98 21.96 -1.60
C GLY A 65 1.56 21.78 -0.14
N TRP A 66 0.35 21.25 0.13
CA TRP A 66 -0.05 20.81 1.46
C TRP A 66 0.47 19.40 1.74
N LYS A 67 0.56 19.05 3.02
CA LYS A 67 0.85 17.69 3.47
C LYS A 67 -0.37 17.09 4.13
N VAL A 68 -0.53 15.79 3.97
CA VAL A 68 -1.58 15.02 4.62
C VAL A 68 -1.04 14.44 5.91
N TYR A 69 -1.80 14.56 6.98
CA TYR A 69 -1.50 14.03 8.30
C TYR A 69 -2.61 13.08 8.75
N LEU A 70 -2.23 12.10 9.54
CA LEU A 70 -3.14 11.13 10.13
C LEU A 70 -2.73 10.83 11.56
N THR A 71 -3.70 10.81 12.47
CA THR A 71 -3.57 10.22 13.80
C THR A 71 -4.45 8.98 13.90
N VAL A 72 -3.87 7.89 14.38
CA VAL A 72 -4.58 6.65 14.72
C VAL A 72 -4.59 6.48 16.23
N SER A 73 -5.77 6.25 16.80
CA SER A 73 -5.97 6.05 18.24
C SER A 73 -6.91 4.87 18.49
N ASP A 74 -6.66 4.11 19.55
CA ASP A 74 -7.55 3.04 20.00
C ASP A 74 -8.73 3.63 20.78
N TRP A 75 -9.88 3.74 20.12
CA TRP A 75 -11.09 4.30 20.69
C TRP A 75 -11.64 3.43 21.82
N THR A 76 -11.55 2.11 21.68
CA THR A 76 -11.99 1.14 22.69
C THR A 76 -11.20 1.28 23.99
N GLN A 77 -9.94 1.74 23.92
CA GLN A 77 -9.08 2.01 25.06
C GLN A 77 -9.02 3.51 25.42
N ASN A 78 -10.16 4.16 25.54
CA ASN A 78 -10.26 5.58 25.90
C ASN A 78 -9.48 6.52 24.97
N ASN A 79 -9.53 6.27 23.66
CA ASN A 79 -8.83 7.04 22.65
C ASN A 79 -7.30 7.05 22.85
N LEU A 80 -6.75 5.90 23.26
CA LEU A 80 -5.30 5.73 23.44
C LEU A 80 -4.57 5.97 22.11
N HIS A 81 -3.72 6.99 22.09
CA HIS A 81 -2.90 7.29 20.92
C HIS A 81 -2.02 6.10 20.53
N LYS A 82 -2.01 5.74 19.25
CA LYS A 82 -1.16 4.69 18.70
C LYS A 82 0.02 5.29 17.94
N TYR A 83 -0.24 5.97 16.83
CA TYR A 83 0.80 6.58 15.99
C TYR A 83 0.25 7.70 15.11
N ASN A 84 1.18 8.45 14.53
CA ASN A 84 0.91 9.45 13.49
C ASN A 84 1.60 9.05 12.19
N LEU A 85 0.99 9.39 11.06
CA LEU A 85 1.59 9.35 9.73
C LEU A 85 1.53 10.73 9.10
N SER A 86 2.47 11.03 8.21
CA SER A 86 2.39 12.22 7.36
C SER A 86 3.06 11.95 6.02
N VAL A 87 2.50 12.50 4.96
CA VAL A 87 3.02 12.39 3.59
C VAL A 87 2.74 13.68 2.84
N GLY A 88 3.64 14.05 1.94
CA GLY A 88 3.48 15.19 1.05
C GLY A 88 4.04 14.89 -0.33
N GLY A 89 3.51 15.59 -1.33
CA GLY A 89 3.85 15.42 -2.74
C GLY A 89 2.82 14.54 -3.46
N ASN A 90 2.13 15.14 -4.42
CA ASN A 90 1.05 14.49 -5.19
C ASN A 90 1.45 13.09 -5.68
N GLY A 91 0.62 12.10 -5.38
CA GLY A 91 0.81 10.70 -5.71
C GLY A 91 1.69 9.91 -4.74
N ASN A 92 2.29 10.53 -3.73
CA ASN A 92 3.06 9.84 -2.71
C ASN A 92 2.15 9.23 -1.64
N CYS A 93 2.50 8.02 -1.22
CA CYS A 93 1.82 7.30 -0.15
C CYS A 93 2.83 6.79 0.88
N ILE A 94 2.37 6.66 2.13
CA ILE A 94 3.07 5.98 3.22
C ILE A 94 2.16 4.91 3.81
N GLU A 95 2.73 3.80 4.26
CA GLU A 95 1.99 2.72 4.89
C GLU A 95 2.52 2.40 6.28
N ALA A 96 1.60 2.01 7.17
CA ALA A 96 1.87 1.29 8.41
C ALA A 96 1.17 -0.07 8.36
N ARG A 97 1.72 -1.07 9.04
CA ARG A 97 1.16 -2.43 9.07
C ARG A 97 1.62 -3.20 10.31
N ALA A 98 0.83 -4.21 10.73
CA ALA A 98 1.12 -5.04 11.90
C ALA A 98 2.54 -5.64 11.90
N SER A 99 3.06 -6.02 10.72
CA SER A 99 4.40 -6.60 10.58
C SER A 99 5.55 -5.67 11.00
N PHE A 100 5.29 -4.36 11.15
CA PHE A 100 6.26 -3.41 11.69
C PHE A 100 6.35 -3.46 13.22
N GLY A 101 5.46 -4.23 13.88
CA GLY A 101 5.38 -4.34 15.33
C GLY A 101 4.68 -3.15 15.99
N SER A 102 4.69 -3.11 17.35
CA SER A 102 4.09 -2.00 18.10
C SER A 102 4.76 -0.66 17.73
N PRO A 103 3.99 0.44 17.56
CA PRO A 103 2.56 0.60 17.85
C PRO A 103 1.62 0.28 16.68
N TYR A 104 2.12 -0.27 15.58
CA TYR A 104 1.38 -0.47 14.32
C TYR A 104 0.55 -1.76 14.31
N ASP A 105 0.86 -2.70 15.19
CA ASP A 105 0.05 -3.90 15.47
C ASP A 105 -1.18 -3.47 16.28
N LEU A 106 -2.32 -3.39 15.62
CA LEU A 106 -3.58 -2.92 16.18
C LEU A 106 -4.34 -4.11 16.77
N ARG A 107 -4.92 -3.91 17.97
CA ARG A 107 -5.62 -4.99 18.65
C ARG A 107 -6.88 -5.43 17.91
N GLU A 108 -6.96 -6.73 17.59
CA GLU A 108 -8.15 -7.32 16.99
C GLU A 108 -9.41 -7.11 17.85
N GLY A 109 -10.52 -6.83 17.17
CA GLY A 109 -11.82 -6.60 17.79
C GLY A 109 -12.02 -5.20 18.37
N ASN A 110 -10.98 -4.36 18.43
CA ASN A 110 -11.12 -2.98 18.88
C ASN A 110 -11.60 -2.06 17.76
N VAL A 111 -12.18 -0.94 18.15
CA VAL A 111 -12.51 0.18 17.26
C VAL A 111 -11.39 1.20 17.31
N PHE A 112 -10.91 1.64 16.17
CA PHE A 112 -9.89 2.67 16.06
C PHE A 112 -10.48 3.95 15.47
N ARG A 113 -10.00 5.08 16.00
CA ARG A 113 -10.28 6.41 15.49
C ARG A 113 -9.18 6.81 14.53
N PHE A 114 -9.55 7.18 13.32
CA PHE A 114 -8.69 7.74 12.29
C PHE A 114 -9.07 9.22 12.12
N ALA A 115 -8.10 10.12 12.32
CA ALA A 115 -8.28 11.55 12.10
C ALA A 115 -7.29 12.01 11.06
N ILE A 116 -7.80 12.45 9.91
CA ILE A 116 -7.02 12.97 8.78
C ILE A 116 -7.16 14.49 8.69
N TRP A 117 -6.12 15.20 8.27
CA TRP A 117 -6.16 16.64 8.00
C TRP A 117 -5.04 17.06 7.04
N LEU A 118 -5.17 18.29 6.53
CA LEU A 118 -4.13 18.94 5.75
C LEU A 118 -3.42 20.01 6.60
N ASP A 119 -2.11 20.16 6.39
CA ASP A 119 -1.32 21.24 6.97
C ASP A 119 -0.27 21.72 5.95
N LYS A 120 -0.08 23.04 5.92
CA LYS A 120 0.95 23.68 5.09
C LYS A 120 1.92 24.43 6.00
N ASP A 121 3.17 24.01 5.96
CA ASP A 121 4.29 24.67 6.65
C ASP A 121 4.14 24.77 8.17
N GLY A 122 3.43 23.84 8.82
CA GLY A 122 3.17 23.85 10.26
C GLY A 122 2.20 24.97 10.69
N SER A 123 1.34 25.38 9.77
CA SER A 123 0.26 26.33 10.01
C SER A 123 -0.90 25.69 10.79
N VAL A 124 -2.06 26.31 10.81
CA VAL A 124 -3.22 25.74 11.48
C VAL A 124 -3.72 24.53 10.70
N PRO A 125 -3.83 23.34 11.33
CA PRO A 125 -4.42 22.16 10.71
C PRO A 125 -5.81 22.46 10.15
N SER A 126 -6.07 22.04 8.92
CA SER A 126 -7.30 22.37 8.18
C SER A 126 -7.91 21.12 7.55
N TYR A 127 -9.18 21.20 7.16
CA TYR A 127 -9.88 20.16 6.41
C TYR A 127 -9.87 18.80 7.10
N HIS A 128 -10.23 18.82 8.39
CA HIS A 128 -10.29 17.62 9.22
C HIS A 128 -11.46 16.73 8.88
N ASP A 129 -11.20 15.43 8.82
CA ASP A 129 -12.24 14.41 8.89
C ASP A 129 -11.87 13.30 9.86
N VAL A 130 -12.87 12.62 10.41
CA VAL A 130 -12.71 11.58 11.44
C VAL A 130 -13.63 10.40 11.15
N ALA A 131 -13.05 9.21 11.15
CA ALA A 131 -13.79 7.96 11.06
C ALA A 131 -13.45 7.02 12.22
N TYR A 132 -14.38 6.10 12.49
CA TYR A 132 -14.24 5.04 13.48
C TYR A 132 -14.44 3.70 12.79
N TRP A 133 -13.39 2.88 12.73
CA TRP A 133 -13.41 1.59 12.04
C TRP A 133 -13.02 0.47 12.98
N SER A 134 -13.71 -0.67 12.86
CA SER A 134 -13.41 -1.87 13.64
C SER A 134 -12.28 -2.64 12.99
N ASN A 135 -11.34 -3.12 13.81
CA ASN A 135 -10.28 -4.04 13.39
C ASN A 135 -10.79 -5.48 13.55
N VAL A 136 -11.54 -5.95 12.57
CA VAL A 136 -12.09 -7.32 12.53
C VAL A 136 -11.83 -7.93 11.16
N ASN A 137 -11.26 -9.14 11.16
CA ASN A 137 -10.98 -9.94 9.96
C ASN A 137 -12.12 -10.93 9.70
#